data_fd972d67f45f46253bce33eb7e159cc2
#
_entry.id   fd972d67f45f46253bce33eb7e159cc2
#
_cell.length_a   1.000
_cell.length_b   1.000
_cell.length_c   1.000
_cell.angle_alpha   90.00
_cell.angle_beta   90.00
_cell.angle_gamma   90.00
#
_symmetry.space_group_name_H-M   'P 1'
#
loop_
_entity.id
_entity.type
_entity.pdbx_description
1 polymer ?
#
loop_
_entity_poly.entity_id
_entity_poly.type
_entity_poly.pdbx_seq_one_letter_code
_entity_poly.pdbx_strand_id
1 'polypeptide(L)'
;MDNTIIIPYSDVESKKEWLWKYRMPHKNVAFLYGSSEDAVEALIAEIIACVSMGRALAVDNMSRQAGRVIYQNFKDGQIGAVKASLERQKADCSNIAYVNFNHKKAMECIQELEKAIAEFQPSLVVLRNISQCMEKQKDLYDPLKMAPILHR
;
A
#
# COMPACT_ATOMS: atom_id res chain seq x y z
N MET A 1 -43.22 -17.75 -9.36
CA MET A 1 -42.29 -18.59 -8.56
C MET A 1 -40.89 -18.06 -8.80
N ASP A 2 -40.32 -17.39 -7.82
CA ASP A 2 -38.91 -16.91 -7.91
C ASP A 2 -37.99 -18.14 -7.87
N ASN A 3 -37.38 -18.43 -9.01
CA ASN A 3 -36.36 -19.48 -9.06
C ASN A 3 -35.08 -18.96 -8.38
N THR A 4 -34.85 -19.41 -7.17
CA THR A 4 -33.56 -19.17 -6.51
C THR A 4 -32.47 -19.88 -7.32
N ILE A 5 -31.56 -19.12 -7.91
CA ILE A 5 -30.41 -19.67 -8.63
C ILE A 5 -29.32 -19.97 -7.62
N ILE A 6 -29.00 -21.25 -7.44
CA ILE A 6 -27.88 -21.70 -6.61
C ILE A 6 -26.69 -21.97 -7.54
N ILE A 7 -25.61 -21.23 -7.36
CA ILE A 7 -24.39 -21.38 -8.14
C ILE A 7 -23.33 -22.00 -7.21
N PRO A 8 -22.83 -23.21 -7.47
CA PRO A 8 -21.72 -23.79 -6.72
C PRO A 8 -20.46 -22.95 -6.86
N TYR A 9 -19.67 -22.84 -5.79
CA TYR A 9 -18.39 -22.11 -5.84
C TYR A 9 -17.38 -22.72 -6.82
N SER A 10 -17.49 -24.00 -7.16
CA SER A 10 -16.71 -24.65 -8.22
C SER A 10 -16.89 -24.00 -9.59
N ASP A 11 -18.07 -23.42 -9.83
CA ASP A 11 -18.44 -22.82 -11.12
C ASP A 11 -18.08 -21.33 -11.20
N VAL A 12 -17.53 -20.79 -10.09
CA VAL A 12 -17.05 -19.40 -10.02
C VAL A 12 -15.61 -19.32 -10.50
N GLU A 13 -15.41 -18.73 -11.68
CA GLU A 13 -14.03 -18.42 -12.16
C GLU A 13 -13.37 -17.36 -11.26
N SER A 14 -12.33 -17.72 -10.54
CA SER A 14 -11.51 -16.80 -9.79
C SER A 14 -10.39 -16.25 -10.67
N LYS A 15 -10.63 -15.13 -11.35
CA LYS A 15 -9.60 -14.39 -12.12
C LYS A 15 -8.88 -13.35 -11.25
N LYS A 16 -8.57 -13.67 -9.99
CA LYS A 16 -7.84 -12.72 -9.14
C LYS A 16 -6.38 -12.65 -9.55
N GLU A 17 -5.94 -11.46 -9.95
CA GLU A 17 -4.53 -11.12 -10.07
C GLU A 17 -3.98 -10.77 -8.69
N TRP A 18 -2.78 -11.27 -8.36
CA TRP A 18 -2.18 -11.13 -7.05
C TRP A 18 -0.86 -10.37 -7.15
N LEU A 19 -0.70 -9.34 -6.33
CA LEU A 19 0.61 -8.73 -6.06
C LEU A 19 1.44 -9.65 -5.13
N TRP A 20 0.80 -10.26 -4.15
CA TRP A 20 1.36 -11.30 -3.30
C TRP A 20 0.31 -12.41 -3.16
N LYS A 21 0.63 -13.57 -3.72
CA LYS A 21 -0.33 -14.67 -3.86
C LYS A 21 -1.04 -15.00 -2.55
N TYR A 22 -2.36 -15.03 -2.57
CA TYR A 22 -3.28 -15.26 -1.45
C TYR A 22 -3.23 -14.22 -0.31
N ARG A 23 -2.44 -13.12 -0.42
CA ARG A 23 -2.33 -12.10 0.61
C ARG A 23 -2.69 -10.71 0.14
N MET A 24 -2.15 -10.32 -1.01
CA MET A 24 -2.38 -8.98 -1.55
C MET A 24 -2.88 -9.08 -3.00
N PRO A 25 -4.19 -9.01 -3.23
CA PRO A 25 -4.73 -8.94 -4.58
C PRO A 25 -4.40 -7.58 -5.21
N HIS A 26 -4.23 -7.55 -6.54
CA HIS A 26 -4.14 -6.30 -7.29
C HIS A 26 -5.44 -5.51 -7.19
N LYS A 27 -5.32 -4.16 -7.27
CA LYS A 27 -6.46 -3.23 -7.26
C LYS A 27 -7.34 -3.37 -6.01
N ASN A 28 -6.72 -3.71 -4.88
CA ASN A 28 -7.42 -3.86 -3.61
C ASN A 28 -6.60 -3.24 -2.47
N VAL A 29 -7.27 -3.00 -1.35
CA VAL A 29 -6.66 -2.52 -0.12
C VAL A 29 -6.33 -3.72 0.76
N ALA A 30 -5.12 -3.72 1.34
CA ALA A 30 -4.70 -4.68 2.34
C ALA A 30 -4.19 -3.93 3.57
N PHE A 31 -4.50 -4.45 4.75
CA PHE A 31 -4.01 -3.92 6.01
C PHE A 31 -2.97 -4.85 6.58
N LEU A 32 -1.81 -4.29 6.94
CA LEU A 32 -0.74 -4.99 7.64
C LEU A 32 -0.62 -4.43 9.06
N TYR A 33 -0.73 -5.31 10.03
CA TYR A 33 -0.53 -4.97 11.43
C TYR A 33 0.24 -6.08 12.17
N GLY A 34 0.86 -5.72 13.28
CA GLY A 34 1.60 -6.66 14.11
C GLY A 34 1.91 -6.06 15.48
N SER A 35 2.28 -6.90 16.43
CA SER A 35 2.64 -6.49 17.80
C SER A 35 4.01 -5.83 17.91
N SER A 36 4.88 -6.03 16.93
CA SER A 36 6.21 -5.41 16.85
C SER A 36 6.26 -4.43 15.68
N GLU A 37 6.48 -3.15 15.99
CA GLU A 37 6.63 -2.11 14.97
C GLU A 37 7.82 -2.38 14.06
N ASP A 38 8.95 -2.83 14.62
CA ASP A 38 10.17 -3.14 13.85
C ASP A 38 9.95 -4.31 12.88
N ALA A 39 9.19 -5.34 13.30
CA ALA A 39 8.88 -6.47 12.42
C ALA A 39 7.95 -6.05 11.27
N VAL A 40 6.96 -5.21 11.55
CA VAL A 40 6.08 -4.64 10.52
C VAL A 40 6.87 -3.79 9.54
N GLU A 41 7.77 -2.93 10.04
CA GLU A 41 8.64 -2.09 9.21
C GLU A 41 9.55 -2.92 8.30
N ALA A 42 10.20 -3.95 8.86
CA ALA A 42 11.07 -4.85 8.09
C ALA A 42 10.30 -5.59 6.99
N LEU A 43 9.08 -6.05 7.28
CA LEU A 43 8.23 -6.72 6.30
C LEU A 43 7.77 -5.76 5.19
N ILE A 44 7.40 -4.52 5.55
CA ILE A 44 7.05 -3.47 4.57
C ILE A 44 8.23 -3.20 3.65
N ALA A 45 9.43 -3.00 4.21
CA ALA A 45 10.63 -2.75 3.43
C ALA A 45 10.96 -3.92 2.47
N GLU A 46 10.78 -5.16 2.92
CA GLU A 46 10.97 -6.35 2.07
C GLU A 46 9.92 -6.41 0.95
N ILE A 47 8.64 -6.15 1.23
CA ILE A 47 7.59 -6.11 0.21
C ILE A 47 7.91 -5.05 -0.86
N ILE A 48 8.29 -3.84 -0.43
CA ILE A 48 8.65 -2.74 -1.32
C ILE A 48 9.87 -3.13 -2.17
N ALA A 49 10.90 -3.72 -1.55
CA ALA A 49 12.10 -4.15 -2.26
C ALA A 49 11.77 -5.21 -3.31
N CYS A 50 10.97 -6.21 -2.97
CA CYS A 50 10.55 -7.25 -3.92
C CYS A 50 9.76 -6.67 -5.10
N VAL A 51 8.83 -5.73 -4.86
CA VAL A 51 8.06 -5.09 -5.93
C VAL A 51 8.95 -4.22 -6.80
N SER A 52 9.80 -3.37 -6.21
CA SER A 52 10.67 -2.45 -6.96
C SER A 52 11.71 -3.16 -7.83
N MET A 53 12.16 -4.33 -7.41
CA MET A 53 13.15 -5.16 -8.11
C MET A 53 12.54 -6.23 -9.02
N GLY A 54 11.22 -6.44 -8.97
CA GLY A 54 10.58 -7.57 -9.67
C GLY A 54 10.90 -8.94 -9.07
N ARG A 55 11.33 -8.98 -7.80
CA ARG A 55 11.62 -10.26 -7.11
C ARG A 55 10.33 -10.92 -6.60
N ALA A 56 10.38 -12.24 -6.45
CA ALA A 56 9.33 -12.96 -5.77
C ALA A 56 9.25 -12.53 -4.29
N LEU A 57 8.04 -12.35 -3.80
CA LEU A 57 7.78 -12.21 -2.36
C LEU A 57 7.91 -13.57 -1.68
N ALA A 58 8.26 -13.57 -0.38
CA ALA A 58 8.40 -14.79 0.39
C ALA A 58 7.19 -15.71 0.19
N VAL A 59 7.44 -16.97 -0.01
CA VAL A 59 6.48 -18.08 -0.16
C VAL A 59 5.58 -18.04 -1.43
N ASP A 60 5.79 -17.15 -2.37
CA ASP A 60 4.95 -17.17 -3.59
C ASP A 60 5.69 -17.58 -4.88
N ASN A 61 7.00 -17.57 -4.90
CA ASN A 61 7.84 -17.94 -6.04
C ASN A 61 7.39 -17.37 -7.40
N MET A 62 6.54 -16.34 -7.40
CA MET A 62 6.05 -15.72 -8.62
C MET A 62 7.06 -14.71 -9.13
N SER A 63 7.64 -14.97 -10.29
CA SER A 63 8.38 -13.92 -11.00
C SER A 63 7.41 -12.82 -11.44
N ARG A 64 7.85 -11.59 -11.34
CA ARG A 64 7.10 -10.40 -11.75
C ARG A 64 8.02 -9.40 -12.42
N GLN A 65 7.45 -8.47 -13.14
CA GLN A 65 8.19 -7.31 -13.60
C GLN A 65 8.43 -6.34 -12.42
N ALA A 66 9.56 -5.63 -12.46
CA ALA A 66 9.81 -4.54 -11.54
C ALA A 66 8.69 -3.49 -11.65
N GLY A 67 8.17 -3.08 -10.50
CA GLY A 67 7.06 -2.14 -10.41
C GLY A 67 7.44 -0.90 -9.62
N ARG A 68 6.79 0.23 -9.93
CA ARG A 68 6.94 1.46 -9.16
C ARG A 68 6.16 1.38 -7.85
N VAL A 69 6.69 2.01 -6.81
CA VAL A 69 6.09 2.03 -5.48
C VAL A 69 6.01 3.45 -4.97
N ILE A 70 4.86 3.88 -4.46
CA ILE A 70 4.77 5.06 -3.61
C ILE A 70 4.79 4.57 -2.17
N TYR A 71 5.80 5.00 -1.40
CA TYR A 71 5.88 4.72 0.03
C TYR A 71 5.75 6.02 0.81
N GLN A 72 4.57 6.25 1.36
CA GLN A 72 4.25 7.43 2.14
C GLN A 72 4.23 7.12 3.63
N ASN A 73 5.22 7.65 4.35
CA ASN A 73 5.22 7.69 5.81
C ASN A 73 4.86 9.11 6.26
N PHE A 74 3.74 9.26 6.95
CA PHE A 74 3.26 10.58 7.42
C PHE A 74 3.97 11.06 8.70
N LYS A 75 4.89 10.27 9.26
CA LYS A 75 5.71 10.68 10.41
C LYS A 75 6.89 11.53 9.92
N ASP A 76 6.95 12.77 10.40
CA ASP A 76 7.99 13.72 10.02
C ASP A 76 9.42 13.22 10.31
N GLY A 77 10.37 13.68 9.49
CA GLY A 77 11.80 13.49 9.72
C GLY A 77 12.37 12.09 9.44
N GLN A 78 11.56 11.14 8.93
CA GLN A 78 12.00 9.75 8.77
C GLN A 78 12.45 9.34 7.36
N ILE A 79 12.46 10.26 6.39
CA ILE A 79 12.78 9.93 4.99
C ILE A 79 14.16 9.27 4.86
N GLY A 80 15.18 9.78 5.57
CA GLY A 80 16.52 9.20 5.54
C GLY A 80 16.59 7.80 6.16
N ALA A 81 15.89 7.56 7.25
CA ALA A 81 15.82 6.26 7.90
C ALA A 81 15.06 5.24 7.02
N VAL A 82 13.98 5.67 6.39
CA VAL A 82 13.23 4.87 5.42
C VAL A 82 14.13 4.47 4.25
N LYS A 83 14.85 5.43 3.65
CA LYS A 83 15.78 5.16 2.56
C LYS A 83 16.84 4.13 2.97
N ALA A 84 17.48 4.30 4.12
CA ALA A 84 18.47 3.36 4.63
C ALA A 84 17.91 1.94 4.85
N SER A 85 16.65 1.84 5.30
CA SER A 85 15.97 0.55 5.44
C SER A 85 15.72 -0.12 4.10
N LEU A 86 15.27 0.62 3.09
CA LEU A 86 15.04 0.13 1.73
C LEU A 86 16.35 -0.32 1.08
N GLU A 87 17.43 0.45 1.21
CA GLU A 87 18.76 0.10 0.68
C GLU A 87 19.30 -1.17 1.34
N ARG A 88 19.08 -1.36 2.65
CA ARG A 88 19.44 -2.61 3.37
C ARG A 88 18.74 -3.82 2.79
N GLN A 89 17.49 -3.68 2.39
CA GLN A 89 16.71 -4.72 1.71
C GLN A 89 17.03 -4.83 0.21
N LYS A 90 18.00 -4.07 -0.28
CA LYS A 90 18.40 -4.04 -1.70
C LYS A 90 17.25 -3.64 -2.63
N ALA A 91 16.41 -2.70 -2.20
CA ALA A 91 15.36 -2.14 -3.03
C ALA A 91 15.94 -1.29 -4.17
N ASP A 92 15.26 -1.26 -5.30
CA ASP A 92 15.57 -0.30 -6.34
C ASP A 92 14.89 1.04 -6.01
N CYS A 93 15.65 1.94 -5.38
CA CYS A 93 15.15 3.24 -4.96
C CYS A 93 14.78 4.16 -6.16
N SER A 94 15.19 3.85 -7.38
CA SER A 94 14.76 4.60 -8.57
C SER A 94 13.29 4.34 -8.92
N ASN A 95 12.77 3.19 -8.50
CA ASN A 95 11.37 2.79 -8.64
C ASN A 95 10.51 3.15 -7.43
N ILE A 96 11.06 3.85 -6.42
CA ILE A 96 10.34 4.19 -5.19
C ILE A 96 10.26 5.70 -5.04
N ALA A 97 9.08 6.22 -4.82
CA ALA A 97 8.83 7.64 -4.59
C ALA A 97 8.03 7.87 -3.29
N TYR A 98 8.09 9.09 -2.79
CA TYR A 98 7.18 9.62 -1.77
C TYR A 98 6.66 10.98 -2.21
N VAL A 99 5.54 11.41 -1.63
CA VAL A 99 4.97 12.73 -1.88
C VAL A 99 5.39 13.69 -0.77
N ASN A 100 5.97 14.82 -1.13
CA ASN A 100 6.30 15.87 -0.17
C ASN A 100 5.08 16.77 0.05
N PHE A 101 4.44 16.64 1.19
CA PHE A 101 3.22 17.37 1.50
C PHE A 101 3.44 18.79 2.04
N ASN A 102 4.67 19.19 2.38
CA ASN A 102 5.00 20.56 2.81
C ASN A 102 4.00 21.14 3.84
N HIS A 103 3.67 20.38 4.89
CA HIS A 103 2.72 20.79 5.96
C HIS A 103 1.28 21.05 5.48
N LYS A 104 0.84 20.44 4.40
CA LYS A 104 -0.52 20.54 3.89
C LYS A 104 -1.53 19.87 4.82
N LYS A 105 -2.78 20.32 4.73
CA LYS A 105 -3.90 19.71 5.44
C LYS A 105 -4.24 18.32 4.86
N ALA A 106 -4.91 17.48 5.65
CA ALA A 106 -5.25 16.10 5.28
C ALA A 106 -5.91 15.97 3.91
N MET A 107 -6.89 16.80 3.59
CA MET A 107 -7.57 16.76 2.28
C MET A 107 -6.66 17.15 1.12
N GLU A 108 -5.76 18.08 1.32
CA GLU A 108 -4.76 18.47 0.31
C GLU A 108 -3.74 17.36 0.11
N CYS A 109 -3.36 16.64 1.19
CA CYS A 109 -2.49 15.48 1.10
C CYS A 109 -3.10 14.36 0.25
N ILE A 110 -4.40 14.12 0.36
CA ILE A 110 -5.11 13.12 -0.44
C ILE A 110 -5.09 13.51 -1.92
N GLN A 111 -5.42 14.75 -2.23
CA GLN A 111 -5.42 15.25 -3.61
C GLN A 111 -4.04 15.17 -4.27
N GLU A 112 -2.99 15.54 -3.53
CA GLU A 112 -1.60 15.42 -4.03
C GLU A 112 -1.18 13.96 -4.22
N LEU A 113 -1.60 13.07 -3.33
CA LEU A 113 -1.36 11.64 -3.47
C LEU A 113 -2.08 11.06 -4.69
N GLU A 114 -3.33 11.45 -4.94
CA GLU A 114 -4.08 11.06 -6.13
C GLU A 114 -3.37 11.50 -7.43
N LYS A 115 -2.88 12.74 -7.48
CA LYS A 115 -2.08 13.24 -8.61
C LYS A 115 -0.79 12.45 -8.79
N ALA A 116 -0.06 12.21 -7.70
CA ALA A 116 1.17 11.44 -7.74
C ALA A 116 0.93 10.00 -8.23
N ILE A 117 -0.17 9.36 -7.82
CA ILE A 117 -0.57 8.03 -8.31
C ILE A 117 -0.87 8.08 -9.82
N ALA A 118 -1.60 9.10 -10.28
CA ALA A 118 -1.92 9.24 -11.69
C ALA A 118 -0.67 9.47 -12.56
N GLU A 119 0.29 10.23 -12.09
CA GLU A 119 1.53 10.54 -12.82
C GLU A 119 2.56 9.39 -12.75
N PHE A 120 2.78 8.87 -11.55
CA PHE A 120 3.81 7.87 -11.29
C PHE A 120 3.38 6.45 -11.68
N GLN A 121 2.06 6.18 -11.75
CA GLN A 121 1.50 4.87 -12.11
C GLN A 121 2.10 3.72 -11.27
N PRO A 122 2.03 3.77 -9.92
CA PRO A 122 2.64 2.77 -9.08
C PRO A 122 1.88 1.43 -9.13
N SER A 123 2.61 0.33 -9.00
CA SER A 123 2.04 -1.01 -8.79
C SER A 123 1.63 -1.24 -7.34
N LEU A 124 2.20 -0.48 -6.42
CA LEU A 124 1.95 -0.55 -4.98
C LEU A 124 1.99 0.85 -4.37
N VAL A 125 1.01 1.14 -3.53
CA VAL A 125 1.02 2.33 -2.65
C VAL A 125 1.01 1.84 -1.21
N VAL A 126 1.99 2.26 -0.43
CA VAL A 126 2.09 1.95 1.01
C VAL A 126 1.90 3.22 1.81
N LEU A 127 0.94 3.22 2.70
CA LEU A 127 0.65 4.35 3.59
C LEU A 127 0.93 3.95 5.04
N ARG A 128 1.84 4.68 5.70
CA ARG A 128 2.19 4.49 7.11
C ARG A 128 1.83 5.72 7.94
N ASN A 129 1.46 5.46 9.20
CA ASN A 129 1.16 6.52 10.17
C ASN A 129 0.09 7.51 9.66
N ILE A 130 -0.92 6.99 8.97
CA ILE A 130 -1.99 7.79 8.37
C ILE A 130 -2.73 8.66 9.39
N SER A 131 -2.75 8.26 10.66
CA SER A 131 -3.30 9.04 11.77
C SER A 131 -2.64 10.42 11.94
N GLN A 132 -1.40 10.55 11.52
CA GLN A 132 -0.68 11.83 11.61
C GLN A 132 -1.05 12.81 10.48
N CYS A 133 -1.64 12.31 9.41
CA CYS A 133 -2.23 13.12 8.35
C CYS A 133 -3.57 13.73 8.78
N MET A 134 -4.20 13.25 9.84
CA MET A 134 -5.53 13.67 10.27
C MET A 134 -5.45 14.75 11.35
N GLU A 135 -6.21 15.83 11.18
CA GLU A 135 -6.17 17.02 12.07
C GLU A 135 -6.61 16.73 13.51
N LYS A 136 -7.39 15.67 13.74
CA LYS A 136 -7.89 15.27 15.07
C LYS A 136 -8.03 13.74 15.15
N GLN A 137 -7.57 13.18 16.25
CA GLN A 137 -7.71 11.75 16.54
C GLN A 137 -9.17 11.23 16.47
N LYS A 138 -10.16 12.10 16.68
CA LYS A 138 -11.59 11.78 16.51
C LYS A 138 -11.97 11.43 15.06
N ASP A 139 -11.24 11.94 14.09
CA ASP A 139 -11.51 11.71 12.68
C ASP A 139 -11.21 10.26 12.25
N LEU A 140 -10.32 9.57 12.97
CA LEU A 140 -9.99 8.15 12.74
C LEU A 140 -11.17 7.21 13.04
N TYR A 141 -12.07 7.63 13.92
CA TYR A 141 -13.23 6.83 14.33
C TYR A 141 -14.52 7.29 13.63
N ASP A 142 -14.44 8.27 12.74
CA ASP A 142 -15.56 8.74 11.96
C ASP A 142 -15.58 8.02 10.60
N PRO A 143 -16.51 7.07 10.37
CA PRO A 143 -16.58 6.31 9.12
C PRO A 143 -16.76 7.21 7.89
N LEU A 144 -17.44 8.35 8.04
CA LEU A 144 -17.69 9.28 6.93
C LEU A 144 -16.41 10.01 6.50
N LYS A 145 -15.48 10.23 7.44
CA LYS A 145 -14.19 10.86 7.14
C LYS A 145 -13.13 9.87 6.67
N MET A 146 -13.23 8.61 7.09
CA MET A 146 -12.31 7.55 6.65
C MET A 146 -12.69 6.94 5.30
N ALA A 147 -13.98 6.88 4.97
CA ALA A 147 -14.46 6.29 3.71
C ALA A 147 -13.79 6.88 2.45
N PRO A 148 -13.59 8.20 2.31
CA PRO A 148 -12.91 8.76 1.14
C PRO A 148 -11.42 8.35 1.03
N ILE A 149 -10.79 7.97 2.15
CA ILE A 149 -9.38 7.56 2.19
C ILE A 149 -9.23 6.08 1.80
N LEU A 150 -10.23 5.26 2.10
CA LEU A 150 -10.18 3.81 1.94
C LEU A 150 -10.83 3.29 0.66
N HIS A 151 -11.71 4.07 0.01
CA HIS A 151 -12.55 3.62 -1.11
C HIS A 151 -12.26 4.32 -2.46
N ARG A 152 -11.13 5.03 -2.59
CA ARG A 152 -10.69 5.65 -3.84
C ARG A 152 -9.56 4.88 -4.53
#